data_b5e5d123bcfa8f84392808862a744e2a
#
_entry.id   b5e5d123bcfa8f84392808862a744e2a
#
_cell.length_a   1.000
_cell.length_b   1.000
_cell.length_c   1.000
_cell.angle_alpha   90.00
_cell.angle_beta   90.00
_cell.angle_gamma   90.00
#
_symmetry.space_group_name_H-M   'P 1'
#
loop_
_entity.id
_entity.type
_entity.pdbx_description
1 polymer ?
#
loop_
_entity_poly.entity_id
_entity_poly.type
_entity_poly.pdbx_seq_one_letter_code
_entity_poly.pdbx_strand_id
1 'polypeptide(L)'
;MKRKSVIILFLLLQQIPIFSQKMGSWKAFFSYNNCEQIVQTEELIYCVSNGSLFYVDKELESIKALTKIDGLNDGIVKQIGYSNDYNTLIIAYDNCNIDLLKNGNITNISDLKRKDISGKNVNRIYVEGKYAYLACDFGMLVINIPKAEVADTYIIGKNGEYEAITEVKIKNDTIYALTPSGIKMGNLTNGNLADFSQWKSLSIPTLDGKKISRLCSYANQLIAVCNNNIFTLNGSDCTLLRSADSLPIISDAETLIVWANDTLYNYDKNLHVTFSTPLPQVNDMVYNRDKNEYWVSIEEYNGNSYLTKLVNGEMTDKYRERYRRIGYLE
;
A
#
# COMPACT_ATOMS: atom_id res chain seq x y z
N MET A 1 64.67 25.10 21.45
CA MET A 1 63.19 25.32 21.35
C MET A 1 62.46 24.42 20.36
N LYS A 2 63.04 23.94 19.25
CA LYS A 2 62.36 23.14 18.22
C LYS A 2 61.88 21.71 18.65
N ARG A 3 62.56 21.05 19.62
CA ARG A 3 62.17 19.70 20.07
C ARG A 3 60.94 19.66 20.97
N LYS A 4 60.64 20.69 21.74
CA LYS A 4 59.44 20.75 22.62
C LYS A 4 58.17 20.99 21.83
N SER A 5 58.23 21.72 20.73
CA SER A 5 57.07 21.98 19.85
C SER A 5 56.60 20.75 19.09
N VAL A 6 57.50 19.84 18.71
CA VAL A 6 57.18 18.57 18.03
C VAL A 6 56.48 17.59 18.97
N ILE A 7 56.88 17.54 20.24
CA ILE A 7 56.23 16.65 21.25
C ILE A 7 54.82 17.12 21.57
N ILE A 8 54.57 18.45 21.63
CA ILE A 8 53.23 19.00 21.86
C ILE A 8 52.31 18.73 20.66
N LEU A 9 52.81 18.80 19.44
CA LEU A 9 52.08 18.49 18.24
C LEU A 9 51.71 16.97 18.17
N PHE A 10 52.59 16.09 18.61
CA PHE A 10 52.34 14.64 18.67
C PHE A 10 51.32 14.25 19.77
N LEU A 11 51.27 14.97 20.88
CA LEU A 11 50.30 14.81 21.95
C LEU A 11 48.91 15.34 21.58
N LEU A 12 48.81 16.37 20.75
CA LEU A 12 47.53 16.88 20.23
C LEU A 12 46.92 15.98 19.16
N LEU A 13 47.69 15.20 18.43
CA LEU A 13 47.22 14.22 17.46
C LEU A 13 46.60 12.95 18.08
N GLN A 14 46.84 12.72 19.37
CA GLN A 14 46.24 11.54 20.08
C GLN A 14 44.81 11.77 20.60
N GLN A 15 44.23 12.95 20.41
CA GLN A 15 42.87 13.24 20.87
C GLN A 15 41.84 13.23 19.75
N ILE A 16 42.12 12.61 18.59
CA ILE A 16 41.11 12.33 17.61
C ILE A 16 40.30 11.14 18.14
N PRO A 17 39.02 11.31 18.55
CA PRO A 17 38.20 10.17 18.94
C PRO A 17 38.02 9.33 17.67
N ILE A 18 38.71 8.20 17.62
CA ILE A 18 38.42 7.16 16.65
C ILE A 18 37.07 6.61 17.07
N PHE A 19 36.00 7.07 16.42
CA PHE A 19 34.69 6.41 16.50
C PHE A 19 34.84 5.04 15.82
N SER A 20 35.34 4.08 16.56
CA SER A 20 35.25 2.68 16.18
C SER A 20 33.78 2.33 16.06
N GLN A 21 33.32 2.03 14.87
CA GLN A 21 31.99 1.42 14.71
C GLN A 21 31.99 0.14 15.57
N LYS A 22 30.96 -0.01 16.42
CA LYS A 22 30.77 -1.26 17.18
C LYS A 22 30.85 -2.42 16.20
N MET A 23 31.85 -3.27 16.30
CA MET A 23 31.89 -4.54 15.57
C MET A 23 30.62 -5.32 15.86
N GLY A 24 29.84 -5.65 14.79
CA GLY A 24 28.56 -6.33 14.90
C GLY A 24 27.33 -5.44 14.74
N SER A 25 27.46 -4.13 14.42
CA SER A 25 26.33 -3.34 13.99
C SER A 25 26.04 -3.64 12.51
N TRP A 26 25.00 -4.44 12.26
CA TRP A 26 24.48 -4.65 10.93
C TRP A 26 23.74 -3.39 10.48
N LYS A 27 24.16 -2.77 9.38
CA LYS A 27 23.36 -1.79 8.66
C LYS A 27 22.70 -2.48 7.48
N ALA A 28 21.40 -2.56 7.50
CA ALA A 28 20.66 -2.99 6.34
C ALA A 28 20.60 -1.79 5.36
N PHE A 29 21.10 -2.00 4.15
CA PHE A 29 20.98 -1.03 3.06
C PHE A 29 19.70 -1.38 2.29
N PHE A 30 18.69 -0.54 2.38
CA PHE A 30 17.44 -0.70 1.64
C PHE A 30 17.39 0.32 0.51
N SER A 31 16.85 -0.10 -0.63
CA SER A 31 16.52 0.82 -1.71
C SER A 31 15.17 1.47 -1.39
N TYR A 32 15.15 2.78 -1.20
CA TYR A 32 13.93 3.57 -1.10
C TYR A 32 13.48 4.09 -2.48
N ASN A 33 14.02 3.52 -3.56
CA ASN A 33 13.95 4.08 -4.91
C ASN A 33 12.89 3.42 -5.80
N ASN A 34 11.90 2.74 -5.23
CA ASN A 34 10.79 2.16 -5.99
C ASN A 34 9.56 2.00 -5.08
N CYS A 35 8.98 3.12 -4.67
CA CYS A 35 7.79 3.09 -3.83
C CYS A 35 6.59 2.59 -4.64
N GLU A 36 6.13 1.37 -4.33
CA GLU A 36 5.08 0.65 -5.05
C GLU A 36 3.72 0.79 -4.40
N GLN A 37 3.69 0.93 -3.08
CA GLN A 37 2.47 1.07 -2.29
C GLN A 37 2.67 2.01 -1.12
N ILE A 38 1.69 2.88 -0.89
CA ILE A 38 1.65 3.85 0.21
C ILE A 38 0.44 3.58 1.09
N VAL A 39 0.65 3.60 2.39
CA VAL A 39 -0.43 3.57 3.39
C VAL A 39 -0.15 4.63 4.43
N GLN A 40 -1.16 5.45 4.74
CA GLN A 40 -1.04 6.47 5.76
C GLN A 40 -1.69 6.08 7.08
N THR A 41 -1.10 6.56 8.16
CA THR A 41 -1.68 6.61 9.50
C THR A 41 -1.83 8.07 9.91
N GLU A 42 -2.26 8.35 11.12
CA GLU A 42 -2.28 9.72 11.66
C GLU A 42 -0.87 10.34 11.64
N GLU A 43 0.15 9.61 12.08
CA GLU A 43 1.51 10.13 12.28
C GLU A 43 2.49 9.73 11.17
N LEU A 44 2.29 8.58 10.52
CA LEU A 44 3.27 7.96 9.64
C LEU A 44 2.74 7.74 8.22
N ILE A 45 3.66 7.74 7.27
CA ILE A 45 3.43 7.23 5.91
C ILE A 45 4.29 5.98 5.73
N TYR A 46 3.66 4.82 5.61
CA TYR A 46 4.34 3.57 5.27
C TYR A 46 4.45 3.41 3.77
N CYS A 47 5.58 2.90 3.31
CA CYS A 47 5.84 2.64 1.90
C CYS A 47 6.52 1.27 1.72
N VAL A 48 6.02 0.50 0.77
CA VAL A 48 6.68 -0.71 0.26
C VAL A 48 7.55 -0.32 -0.93
N SER A 49 8.82 -0.69 -0.89
CA SER A 49 9.81 -0.42 -1.95
C SER A 49 10.66 -1.66 -2.20
N ASN A 50 10.52 -2.29 -3.37
CA ASN A 50 11.26 -3.51 -3.73
C ASN A 50 11.22 -4.59 -2.62
N GLY A 51 10.06 -4.80 -2.04
CA GLY A 51 9.87 -5.75 -0.94
C GLY A 51 10.38 -5.29 0.42
N SER A 52 10.98 -4.11 0.52
CA SER A 52 11.37 -3.48 1.78
C SER A 52 10.24 -2.61 2.31
N LEU A 53 10.12 -2.51 3.63
CA LEU A 53 9.16 -1.63 4.28
C LEU A 53 9.90 -0.49 4.98
N PHE A 54 9.49 0.74 4.69
CA PHE A 54 9.95 1.92 5.41
C PHE A 54 8.78 2.82 5.76
N TYR A 55 9.01 3.78 6.64
CA TYR A 55 8.04 4.82 6.92
C TYR A 55 8.69 6.20 7.00
N VAL A 56 7.89 7.21 6.72
CA VAL A 56 8.19 8.62 6.96
C VAL A 56 7.35 9.11 8.12
N ASP A 57 8.01 9.68 9.11
CA ASP A 57 7.36 10.40 10.19
C ASP A 57 6.90 11.77 9.66
N LYS A 58 5.61 12.07 9.74
CA LYS A 58 5.01 13.28 9.15
C LYS A 58 5.41 14.57 9.89
N GLU A 59 5.81 14.47 11.16
CA GLU A 59 6.21 15.61 11.98
C GLU A 59 7.73 15.84 11.90
N LEU A 60 8.50 14.76 12.09
CA LEU A 60 9.96 14.82 12.09
C LEU A 60 10.57 14.79 10.69
N GLU A 61 9.78 14.50 9.66
CA GLU A 61 10.20 14.36 8.26
C GLU A 61 11.37 13.37 8.08
N SER A 62 11.46 12.39 8.97
CA SER A 62 12.53 11.40 9.02
C SER A 62 12.10 10.08 8.41
N ILE A 63 13.00 9.44 7.64
CA ILE A 63 12.79 8.12 7.05
C ILE A 63 13.40 7.07 7.95
N LYS A 64 12.64 5.99 8.21
CA LYS A 64 13.13 4.79 8.93
C LYS A 64 12.69 3.52 8.23
N ALA A 65 13.61 2.59 8.06
CA ALA A 65 13.28 1.23 7.60
C ALA A 65 12.70 0.41 8.75
N LEU A 66 11.76 -0.48 8.42
CA LEU A 66 11.30 -1.56 9.29
C LEU A 66 11.81 -2.89 8.77
N THR A 67 12.46 -3.65 9.64
CA THR A 67 13.24 -4.82 9.26
C THR A 67 13.04 -5.96 10.26
N LYS A 68 13.66 -7.12 10.00
CA LYS A 68 13.73 -8.22 10.98
C LYS A 68 14.43 -7.81 12.28
N ILE A 69 15.32 -6.82 12.24
CA ILE A 69 15.98 -6.30 13.46
C ILE A 69 14.96 -5.56 14.32
N ASP A 70 13.94 -4.96 13.69
CA ASP A 70 12.85 -4.26 14.36
C ASP A 70 11.69 -5.21 14.75
N GLY A 71 11.83 -6.50 14.46
CA GLY A 71 10.91 -7.56 14.87
C GLY A 71 10.03 -8.14 13.76
N LEU A 72 10.18 -7.73 12.50
CA LEU A 72 9.43 -8.33 11.38
C LEU A 72 9.79 -9.82 11.24
N ASN A 73 8.77 -10.66 11.01
CA ASN A 73 8.95 -12.11 10.94
C ASN A 73 9.52 -12.60 9.59
N ASP A 74 9.36 -11.82 8.51
CA ASP A 74 9.90 -12.15 7.20
C ASP A 74 10.55 -10.94 6.52
N GLY A 75 11.21 -11.16 5.35
CA GLY A 75 12.07 -10.14 4.74
C GLY A 75 11.48 -9.40 3.55
N ILE A 76 10.57 -10.04 2.79
CA ILE A 76 10.04 -9.46 1.55
C ILE A 76 8.56 -9.13 1.76
N VAL A 77 8.27 -7.85 1.93
CA VAL A 77 6.89 -7.35 2.06
C VAL A 77 6.25 -7.26 0.68
N LYS A 78 5.05 -7.80 0.55
CA LYS A 78 4.29 -7.84 -0.70
C LYS A 78 3.16 -6.82 -0.71
N GLN A 79 2.38 -6.75 0.37
CA GLN A 79 1.26 -5.84 0.51
C GLN A 79 1.18 -5.32 1.95
N ILE A 80 0.68 -4.10 2.09
CA ILE A 80 0.35 -3.51 3.39
C ILE A 80 -1.08 -2.98 3.40
N GLY A 81 -1.69 -2.94 4.57
CA GLY A 81 -2.99 -2.32 4.82
C GLY A 81 -3.02 -1.73 6.22
N TYR A 82 -3.88 -0.77 6.49
CA TYR A 82 -3.97 -0.14 7.80
C TYR A 82 -5.41 -0.06 8.31
N SER A 83 -5.58 -0.39 9.57
CA SER A 83 -6.83 -0.23 10.29
C SER A 83 -6.75 1.01 11.17
N ASN A 84 -7.52 2.04 10.83
CA ASN A 84 -7.66 3.23 11.67
C ASN A 84 -8.34 2.90 13.00
N ASP A 85 -9.38 2.06 12.99
CA ASP A 85 -10.15 1.69 14.19
C ASP A 85 -9.31 0.95 15.23
N TYR A 86 -8.32 0.18 14.80
CA TYR A 86 -7.48 -0.63 15.68
C TYR A 86 -6.03 -0.17 15.76
N ASN A 87 -5.68 0.91 15.05
CA ASN A 87 -4.31 1.45 14.96
C ASN A 87 -3.31 0.32 14.65
N THR A 88 -3.58 -0.46 13.61
CA THR A 88 -2.83 -1.67 13.28
C THR A 88 -2.46 -1.69 11.81
N LEU A 89 -1.16 -1.80 11.52
CA LEU A 89 -0.64 -2.07 10.18
C LEU A 89 -0.64 -3.59 9.95
N ILE A 90 -1.26 -4.01 8.86
CA ILE A 90 -1.27 -5.39 8.38
C ILE A 90 -0.18 -5.50 7.33
N ILE A 91 0.75 -6.42 7.49
CA ILE A 91 1.90 -6.63 6.60
C ILE A 91 1.81 -8.05 6.06
N ALA A 92 1.61 -8.21 4.77
CA ALA A 92 1.65 -9.49 4.09
C ALA A 92 2.96 -9.65 3.32
N TYR A 93 3.62 -10.78 3.51
CA TYR A 93 4.89 -11.11 2.88
C TYR A 93 4.71 -11.95 1.61
N ASP A 94 5.74 -12.04 0.79
CA ASP A 94 5.77 -12.83 -0.44
C ASP A 94 5.51 -14.33 -0.20
N ASN A 95 5.92 -14.84 0.96
CA ASN A 95 5.69 -16.22 1.39
C ASN A 95 4.32 -16.40 2.09
N CYS A 96 3.45 -15.38 2.06
CA CYS A 96 2.12 -15.36 2.65
C CYS A 96 2.09 -15.47 4.19
N ASN A 97 3.19 -15.17 4.86
CA ASN A 97 3.18 -14.85 6.27
C ASN A 97 2.52 -13.48 6.48
N ILE A 98 1.95 -13.24 7.63
CA ILE A 98 1.25 -11.99 7.95
C ILE A 98 1.71 -11.51 9.31
N ASP A 99 2.08 -10.23 9.40
CA ASP A 99 2.34 -9.54 10.66
C ASP A 99 1.28 -8.46 10.90
N LEU A 100 0.86 -8.33 12.14
CA LEU A 100 0.06 -7.21 12.64
C LEU A 100 0.96 -6.35 13.54
N LEU A 101 1.29 -5.15 13.08
CA LEU A 101 2.08 -4.19 13.84
C LEU A 101 1.15 -3.17 14.51
N LYS A 102 1.14 -3.16 15.84
CA LYS A 102 0.35 -2.25 16.67
C LYS A 102 1.21 -1.66 17.78
N ASN A 103 1.34 -0.34 17.83
CA ASN A 103 2.09 0.36 18.88
C ASN A 103 3.50 -0.22 19.10
N GLY A 104 4.22 -0.52 18.03
CA GLY A 104 5.55 -1.10 18.06
C GLY A 104 5.61 -2.61 18.39
N ASN A 105 4.49 -3.26 18.70
CA ASN A 105 4.41 -4.70 18.94
C ASN A 105 3.94 -5.43 17.69
N ILE A 106 4.59 -6.54 17.38
CA ILE A 106 4.28 -7.36 16.20
C ILE A 106 3.67 -8.69 16.66
N THR A 107 2.50 -9.00 16.10
CA THR A 107 1.85 -10.32 16.26
C THR A 107 1.84 -11.03 14.91
N ASN A 108 2.36 -12.26 14.89
CA ASN A 108 2.46 -13.03 13.64
C ASN A 108 1.27 -13.99 13.46
N ILE A 109 0.73 -14.02 12.24
CA ILE A 109 -0.30 -14.97 11.78
C ILE A 109 0.30 -15.78 10.64
N SER A 110 0.76 -17.00 10.94
CA SER A 110 1.45 -17.86 9.97
C SER A 110 0.55 -18.93 9.34
N ASP A 111 -0.77 -18.83 9.55
CA ASP A 111 -1.73 -19.83 9.09
C ASP A 111 -1.71 -20.04 7.58
N LEU A 112 -1.74 -18.97 6.80
CA LEU A 112 -1.69 -19.06 5.34
C LEU A 112 -0.32 -19.55 4.86
N LYS A 113 0.77 -19.11 5.47
CA LYS A 113 2.13 -19.57 5.15
C LYS A 113 2.26 -21.09 5.29
N ARG A 114 1.66 -21.67 6.32
CA ARG A 114 1.74 -23.11 6.62
C ARG A 114 0.80 -23.99 5.82
N LYS A 115 -0.25 -23.41 5.20
CA LYS A 115 -1.15 -24.19 4.34
C LYS A 115 -0.42 -24.68 3.09
N ASP A 116 -0.60 -25.97 2.75
CA ASP A 116 -0.12 -26.52 1.50
C ASP A 116 -1.20 -26.40 0.42
N ILE A 117 -1.31 -25.19 -0.13
CA ILE A 117 -2.22 -24.85 -1.23
C ILE A 117 -1.46 -24.08 -2.30
N SER A 118 -1.85 -24.26 -3.55
CA SER A 118 -1.34 -23.45 -4.67
C SER A 118 -2.03 -22.08 -4.70
N GLY A 119 -1.40 -21.08 -5.31
CA GLY A 119 -2.03 -19.78 -5.55
C GLY A 119 -2.33 -18.98 -4.28
N LYS A 120 -1.49 -19.04 -3.27
CA LYS A 120 -1.71 -18.30 -2.01
C LYS A 120 -1.11 -16.90 -1.97
N ASN A 121 -0.66 -16.37 -3.13
CA ASN A 121 -0.16 -14.99 -3.21
C ASN A 121 -1.21 -13.98 -2.74
N VAL A 122 -0.79 -12.97 -1.98
CA VAL A 122 -1.66 -11.86 -1.54
C VAL A 122 -1.54 -10.72 -2.54
N ASN A 123 -2.64 -10.43 -3.23
CA ASN A 123 -2.71 -9.42 -4.28
C ASN A 123 -3.01 -8.02 -3.74
N ARG A 124 -3.89 -7.93 -2.73
CA ARG A 124 -4.27 -6.68 -2.07
C ARG A 124 -4.89 -6.91 -0.71
N ILE A 125 -4.76 -5.93 0.17
CA ILE A 125 -5.41 -5.91 1.49
C ILE A 125 -6.46 -4.80 1.49
N TYR A 126 -7.69 -5.12 1.87
CA TYR A 126 -8.76 -4.18 2.14
C TYR A 126 -9.16 -4.29 3.61
N VAL A 127 -9.32 -3.18 4.30
CA VAL A 127 -9.67 -3.15 5.72
C VAL A 127 -11.01 -2.47 5.90
N GLU A 128 -11.91 -3.12 6.63
CA GLU A 128 -13.22 -2.58 6.99
C GLU A 128 -13.59 -3.01 8.41
N GLY A 129 -13.81 -2.06 9.30
CA GLY A 129 -14.10 -2.32 10.70
C GLY A 129 -13.02 -3.21 11.35
N LYS A 130 -13.44 -4.31 11.99
CA LYS A 130 -12.52 -5.24 12.68
C LYS A 130 -11.85 -6.26 11.75
N TYR A 131 -12.10 -6.25 10.46
CA TYR A 131 -11.60 -7.26 9.53
C TYR A 131 -10.64 -6.68 8.50
N ALA A 132 -9.61 -7.46 8.19
CA ALA A 132 -8.80 -7.28 7.00
C ALA A 132 -9.12 -8.41 6.01
N TYR A 133 -9.49 -8.04 4.79
CA TYR A 133 -9.81 -8.94 3.68
C TYR A 133 -8.61 -8.98 2.74
N LEU A 134 -7.95 -10.13 2.68
CA LEU A 134 -6.79 -10.35 1.83
C LEU A 134 -7.25 -11.02 0.53
N ALA A 135 -7.19 -10.29 -0.57
CA ALA A 135 -7.41 -10.81 -1.90
C ALA A 135 -6.25 -11.72 -2.29
N CYS A 136 -6.53 -12.99 -2.57
CA CYS A 136 -5.51 -14.00 -2.87
C CYS A 136 -5.82 -14.74 -4.18
N ASP A 137 -4.82 -15.44 -4.72
CA ASP A 137 -5.00 -16.19 -5.98
C ASP A 137 -5.91 -17.42 -5.80
N PHE A 138 -6.11 -17.90 -4.57
CA PHE A 138 -7.04 -19.00 -4.27
C PHE A 138 -8.45 -18.54 -3.89
N GLY A 139 -8.66 -17.23 -3.65
CA GLY A 139 -9.88 -16.67 -3.10
C GLY A 139 -9.57 -15.55 -2.10
N MET A 140 -10.23 -15.55 -0.94
CA MET A 140 -10.08 -14.49 0.07
C MET A 140 -9.79 -15.07 1.45
N LEU A 141 -8.81 -14.48 2.15
CA LEU A 141 -8.55 -14.73 3.56
C LEU A 141 -9.07 -13.55 4.39
N VAL A 142 -9.79 -13.82 5.46
CA VAL A 142 -10.33 -12.81 6.36
C VAL A 142 -9.60 -12.89 7.70
N ILE A 143 -8.99 -11.79 8.13
CA ILE A 143 -8.29 -11.66 9.41
C ILE A 143 -9.16 -10.86 10.38
N ASN A 144 -9.35 -11.38 11.58
CA ASN A 144 -9.90 -10.62 12.71
C ASN A 144 -8.74 -9.86 13.38
N ILE A 145 -8.68 -8.55 13.12
CA ILE A 145 -7.55 -7.71 13.56
C ILE A 145 -7.39 -7.70 15.08
N PRO A 146 -8.42 -7.38 15.90
CA PRO A 146 -8.28 -7.34 17.35
C PRO A 146 -7.94 -8.68 17.99
N LYS A 147 -8.31 -9.81 17.37
CA LYS A 147 -7.98 -11.14 17.87
C LYS A 147 -6.68 -11.70 17.31
N ALA A 148 -6.14 -11.07 16.27
CA ALA A 148 -4.95 -11.51 15.54
C ALA A 148 -5.07 -12.99 15.08
N GLU A 149 -6.19 -13.35 14.47
CA GLU A 149 -6.48 -14.71 13.99
C GLU A 149 -7.15 -14.69 12.62
N VAL A 150 -7.05 -15.80 11.88
CA VAL A 150 -7.84 -16.02 10.68
C VAL A 150 -9.30 -16.24 11.11
N ALA A 151 -10.19 -15.34 10.66
CA ALA A 151 -11.62 -15.41 10.94
C ALA A 151 -12.34 -16.33 9.96
N ASP A 152 -11.97 -16.26 8.66
CA ASP A 152 -12.65 -17.03 7.62
C ASP A 152 -11.76 -17.17 6.36
N THR A 153 -12.21 -18.05 5.46
CA THR A 153 -11.59 -18.24 4.13
C THR A 153 -12.70 -18.45 3.11
N TYR A 154 -12.77 -17.59 2.09
CA TYR A 154 -13.79 -17.68 1.05
C TYR A 154 -13.19 -18.18 -0.25
N ILE A 155 -13.66 -19.34 -0.72
CA ILE A 155 -13.35 -19.90 -2.03
C ILE A 155 -14.55 -19.59 -2.92
N ILE A 156 -14.39 -18.68 -3.89
CA ILE A 156 -15.50 -18.05 -4.60
C ILE A 156 -15.67 -18.52 -6.04
N GLY A 157 -14.78 -19.38 -6.50
CA GLY A 157 -14.83 -19.93 -7.86
C GLY A 157 -16.02 -20.86 -8.07
N LYS A 158 -16.36 -21.10 -9.33
CA LYS A 158 -17.45 -22.00 -9.69
C LYS A 158 -17.20 -23.40 -9.11
N ASN A 159 -18.22 -24.01 -8.54
CA ASN A 159 -18.17 -25.32 -7.88
C ASN A 159 -17.14 -25.42 -6.73
N GLY A 160 -16.76 -24.28 -6.10
CA GLY A 160 -15.77 -24.27 -5.04
C GLY A 160 -14.32 -24.39 -5.54
N GLU A 161 -14.07 -24.12 -6.80
CA GLU A 161 -12.71 -24.04 -7.34
C GLU A 161 -12.00 -22.75 -6.89
N TYR A 162 -10.67 -22.76 -6.91
CA TYR A 162 -9.89 -21.56 -6.64
C TYR A 162 -10.07 -20.56 -7.77
N GLU A 163 -10.30 -19.31 -7.40
CA GLU A 163 -10.37 -18.19 -8.33
C GLU A 163 -9.63 -17.01 -7.74
N ALA A 164 -8.70 -16.45 -8.51
CA ALA A 164 -7.91 -15.33 -8.07
C ALA A 164 -8.78 -14.09 -7.83
N ILE A 165 -8.59 -13.44 -6.69
CA ILE A 165 -9.17 -12.14 -6.38
C ILE A 165 -8.05 -11.11 -6.43
N THR A 166 -8.24 -10.04 -7.18
CA THR A 166 -7.27 -8.94 -7.28
C THR A 166 -7.60 -7.77 -6.38
N GLU A 167 -8.88 -7.56 -6.09
CA GLU A 167 -9.33 -6.47 -5.23
C GLU A 167 -10.63 -6.84 -4.50
N VAL A 168 -10.81 -6.29 -3.30
CA VAL A 168 -12.02 -6.43 -2.48
C VAL A 168 -12.51 -5.05 -2.09
N LYS A 169 -13.83 -4.82 -2.16
CA LYS A 169 -14.49 -3.62 -1.63
C LYS A 169 -15.81 -4.00 -0.96
N ILE A 170 -16.20 -3.20 0.01
CA ILE A 170 -17.50 -3.35 0.68
C ILE A 170 -18.32 -2.09 0.45
N LYS A 171 -19.59 -2.29 0.16
CA LYS A 171 -20.59 -1.23 0.05
C LYS A 171 -21.94 -1.76 0.53
N ASN A 172 -22.55 -1.09 1.51
CA ASN A 172 -23.91 -1.45 2.01
C ASN A 172 -24.05 -2.97 2.28
N ASP A 173 -23.31 -3.52 3.22
CA ASP A 173 -23.34 -4.94 3.58
C ASP A 173 -23.07 -5.94 2.43
N THR A 174 -22.66 -5.45 1.28
CA THR A 174 -22.28 -6.28 0.14
C THR A 174 -20.78 -6.20 -0.06
N ILE A 175 -20.13 -7.36 -0.06
CA ILE A 175 -18.73 -7.51 -0.43
C ILE A 175 -18.62 -7.78 -1.92
N TYR A 176 -17.72 -7.07 -2.56
CA TYR A 176 -17.40 -7.19 -3.97
C TYR A 176 -15.97 -7.69 -4.13
N ALA A 177 -15.78 -8.72 -4.91
CA ALA A 177 -14.49 -9.30 -5.25
C ALA A 177 -14.24 -9.15 -6.75
N LEU A 178 -13.15 -8.46 -7.10
CA LEU A 178 -12.70 -8.36 -8.49
C LEU A 178 -11.90 -9.62 -8.85
N THR A 179 -12.34 -10.31 -9.87
CA THR A 179 -11.70 -11.54 -10.38
C THR A 179 -11.41 -11.43 -11.87
N PRO A 180 -10.60 -12.32 -12.47
CA PRO A 180 -10.41 -12.35 -13.91
C PRO A 180 -11.71 -12.58 -14.70
N SER A 181 -12.73 -13.22 -14.09
CA SER A 181 -14.03 -13.46 -14.71
C SER A 181 -15.01 -12.27 -14.56
N GLY A 182 -14.63 -11.21 -13.86
CA GLY A 182 -15.43 -10.02 -13.57
C GLY A 182 -15.62 -9.77 -12.08
N ILE A 183 -16.67 -9.06 -11.72
CA ILE A 183 -16.97 -8.74 -10.32
C ILE A 183 -17.94 -9.78 -9.76
N LYS A 184 -17.56 -10.37 -8.64
CA LYS A 184 -18.48 -11.20 -7.82
C LYS A 184 -18.92 -10.44 -6.59
N MET A 185 -20.13 -10.73 -6.11
CA MET A 185 -20.68 -10.09 -4.93
C MET A 185 -21.30 -11.11 -3.98
N GLY A 186 -21.19 -10.87 -2.68
CA GLY A 186 -21.79 -11.65 -1.60
C GLY A 186 -22.38 -10.74 -0.53
N ASN A 187 -23.36 -11.23 0.22
CA ASN A 187 -23.99 -10.48 1.31
C ASN A 187 -23.33 -10.83 2.64
N LEU A 188 -22.81 -9.83 3.35
CA LEU A 188 -22.11 -10.00 4.64
C LEU A 188 -23.04 -10.28 5.81
N THR A 189 -24.31 -9.88 5.72
CA THR A 189 -25.25 -9.96 6.84
C THR A 189 -26.02 -11.27 6.87
N ASN A 190 -26.45 -11.75 5.70
CA ASN A 190 -27.39 -12.87 5.58
C ASN A 190 -26.80 -14.09 4.83
N GLY A 191 -25.54 -14.01 4.40
CA GLY A 191 -24.89 -15.03 3.59
C GLY A 191 -23.85 -15.83 4.37
N ASN A 192 -23.80 -17.15 4.19
CA ASN A 192 -22.63 -17.94 4.54
C ASN A 192 -21.63 -17.84 3.39
N LEU A 193 -20.74 -16.84 3.42
CA LEU A 193 -19.79 -16.56 2.33
C LEU A 193 -18.70 -17.65 2.18
N ALA A 194 -18.59 -18.59 3.12
CA ALA A 194 -17.76 -19.78 2.94
C ALA A 194 -18.38 -20.75 1.91
N ASP A 195 -19.68 -20.64 1.65
CA ASP A 195 -20.37 -21.36 0.57
C ASP A 195 -20.23 -20.57 -0.74
N PHE A 196 -19.55 -21.14 -1.71
CA PHE A 196 -19.34 -20.51 -3.03
C PHE A 196 -20.66 -20.15 -3.75
N SER A 197 -21.76 -20.86 -3.47
CA SER A 197 -23.08 -20.61 -4.09
C SER A 197 -23.69 -19.26 -3.68
N GLN A 198 -23.21 -18.67 -2.59
CA GLN A 198 -23.62 -17.34 -2.11
C GLN A 198 -22.98 -16.20 -2.90
N TRP A 199 -21.95 -16.47 -3.69
CA TRP A 199 -21.28 -15.50 -4.54
C TRP A 199 -21.94 -15.43 -5.92
N LYS A 200 -22.41 -14.25 -6.29
CA LYS A 200 -23.09 -13.98 -7.57
C LYS A 200 -22.24 -13.06 -8.43
N SER A 201 -22.21 -13.31 -9.73
CA SER A 201 -21.57 -12.38 -10.68
C SER A 201 -22.41 -11.12 -10.82
N LEU A 202 -21.76 -9.96 -10.76
CA LEU A 202 -22.35 -8.66 -11.08
C LEU A 202 -22.33 -8.51 -12.61
N SER A 203 -23.50 -8.51 -13.22
CA SER A 203 -23.63 -8.29 -14.67
C SER A 203 -23.72 -6.80 -14.95
N ILE A 204 -22.81 -6.29 -15.79
CA ILE A 204 -22.79 -4.90 -16.28
C ILE A 204 -22.63 -4.98 -17.81
N PRO A 205 -23.73 -5.01 -18.57
CA PRO A 205 -23.68 -5.29 -20.01
C PRO A 205 -22.74 -4.37 -20.80
N THR A 206 -22.63 -3.10 -20.39
CA THR A 206 -21.72 -2.12 -21.01
C THR A 206 -20.23 -2.46 -20.86
N LEU A 207 -19.88 -3.22 -19.80
CA LEU A 207 -18.52 -3.63 -19.48
C LEU A 207 -18.27 -5.11 -19.79
N ASP A 208 -19.26 -5.82 -20.31
CA ASP A 208 -19.16 -7.25 -20.62
C ASP A 208 -18.01 -7.52 -21.61
N GLY A 209 -17.25 -8.58 -21.33
CA GLY A 209 -16.08 -8.96 -22.11
C GLY A 209 -14.87 -7.99 -22.01
N LYS A 210 -14.98 -6.91 -21.22
CA LYS A 210 -13.88 -5.97 -20.99
C LYS A 210 -13.15 -6.28 -19.69
N LYS A 211 -11.83 -6.04 -19.68
CA LYS A 211 -11.02 -6.24 -18.48
C LYS A 211 -11.21 -5.10 -17.49
N ILE A 212 -11.75 -5.39 -16.33
CA ILE A 212 -11.75 -4.48 -15.18
C ILE A 212 -10.42 -4.65 -14.46
N SER A 213 -9.67 -3.56 -14.28
CA SER A 213 -8.33 -3.57 -13.70
C SER A 213 -8.30 -3.10 -12.25
N ARG A 214 -9.27 -2.29 -11.82
CA ARG A 214 -9.37 -1.74 -10.46
C ARG A 214 -10.83 -1.64 -10.03
N LEU A 215 -11.04 -1.77 -8.72
CA LEU A 215 -12.31 -1.59 -8.06
C LEU A 215 -12.12 -0.69 -6.83
N CYS A 216 -12.93 0.35 -6.71
CA CYS A 216 -12.92 1.31 -5.61
C CYS A 216 -14.31 1.47 -5.00
N SER A 217 -14.39 1.93 -3.77
CA SER A 217 -15.65 2.28 -3.10
C SER A 217 -15.51 3.66 -2.46
N TYR A 218 -16.28 4.63 -2.93
CA TYR A 218 -16.23 5.99 -2.41
C TYR A 218 -17.62 6.63 -2.40
N ALA A 219 -17.95 7.33 -1.31
CA ALA A 219 -19.22 8.03 -1.13
C ALA A 219 -20.45 7.16 -1.44
N ASN A 220 -20.43 5.92 -0.97
CA ASN A 220 -21.45 4.91 -1.23
C ASN A 220 -21.65 4.58 -2.72
N GLN A 221 -20.62 4.74 -3.53
CA GLN A 221 -20.59 4.35 -4.94
C GLN A 221 -19.48 3.34 -5.17
N LEU A 222 -19.74 2.37 -6.02
CA LEU A 222 -18.74 1.44 -6.53
C LEU A 222 -18.16 2.05 -7.82
N ILE A 223 -16.84 2.04 -7.96
CA ILE A 223 -16.13 2.65 -9.07
C ILE A 223 -15.20 1.60 -9.67
N ALA A 224 -15.22 1.45 -10.98
CA ALA A 224 -14.38 0.50 -11.69
C ALA A 224 -13.51 1.19 -12.74
N VAL A 225 -12.28 0.71 -12.90
CA VAL A 225 -11.42 1.06 -14.05
C VAL A 225 -11.52 -0.05 -15.07
N CYS A 226 -11.94 0.29 -16.27
CA CYS A 226 -12.10 -0.62 -17.38
C CYS A 226 -11.50 -0.01 -18.66
N ASN A 227 -10.52 -0.68 -19.27
CA ASN A 227 -9.86 -0.19 -20.48
C ASN A 227 -9.43 1.30 -20.36
N ASN A 228 -8.71 1.64 -19.30
CA ASN A 228 -8.26 2.99 -18.95
C ASN A 228 -9.36 4.02 -18.63
N ASN A 229 -10.64 3.67 -18.76
CA ASN A 229 -11.73 4.53 -18.38
C ASN A 229 -12.24 4.22 -16.97
N ILE A 230 -12.70 5.25 -16.28
CA ILE A 230 -13.22 5.15 -14.92
C ILE A 230 -14.74 5.28 -15.01
N PHE A 231 -15.43 4.30 -14.42
CA PHE A 231 -16.89 4.25 -14.40
C PHE A 231 -17.41 4.19 -12.98
N THR A 232 -18.50 4.86 -12.70
CA THR A 232 -19.33 4.60 -11.53
C THR A 232 -20.31 3.46 -11.85
N LEU A 233 -20.48 2.55 -10.91
CA LEU A 233 -21.36 1.38 -11.06
C LEU A 233 -22.62 1.55 -10.21
N ASN A 234 -23.78 1.37 -10.83
CA ASN A 234 -25.07 1.44 -10.17
C ASN A 234 -25.93 0.24 -10.58
N GLY A 235 -25.84 -0.85 -9.80
CA GLY A 235 -26.46 -2.13 -10.17
C GLY A 235 -25.87 -2.67 -11.47
N SER A 236 -26.70 -2.89 -12.47
CA SER A 236 -26.32 -3.34 -13.81
C SER A 236 -25.86 -2.21 -14.74
N ASP A 237 -26.01 -0.97 -14.32
CA ASP A 237 -25.65 0.21 -15.14
C ASP A 237 -24.29 0.77 -14.75
N CYS A 238 -23.65 1.45 -15.68
CA CYS A 238 -22.46 2.22 -15.39
C CYS A 238 -22.46 3.57 -16.11
N THR A 239 -21.85 4.57 -15.47
CA THR A 239 -21.70 5.92 -16.04
C THR A 239 -20.22 6.26 -16.12
N LEU A 240 -19.79 6.80 -17.26
CA LEU A 240 -18.41 7.25 -17.43
C LEU A 240 -18.13 8.45 -16.52
N LEU A 241 -17.17 8.28 -15.61
CA LEU A 241 -16.68 9.36 -14.75
C LEU A 241 -15.52 10.11 -15.41
N ARG A 242 -14.57 9.38 -16.00
CA ARG A 242 -13.39 9.96 -16.65
C ARG A 242 -12.78 8.98 -17.66
N SER A 243 -12.34 9.53 -18.78
CA SER A 243 -11.48 8.82 -19.75
C SER A 243 -10.01 9.12 -19.48
N ALA A 244 -9.14 8.14 -19.72
CA ALA A 244 -7.70 8.30 -19.67
C ALA A 244 -7.01 7.61 -20.87
N ASP A 245 -5.85 8.13 -21.26
CA ASP A 245 -5.05 7.58 -22.37
C ASP A 245 -4.23 6.38 -21.92
N SER A 246 -3.90 6.33 -20.63
CA SER A 246 -3.18 5.23 -19.97
C SER A 246 -3.97 4.73 -18.76
N LEU A 247 -3.48 3.65 -18.12
CA LEU A 247 -4.12 3.10 -16.92
C LEU A 247 -4.10 4.14 -15.79
N PRO A 248 -5.27 4.62 -15.32
CA PRO A 248 -5.32 5.58 -14.23
C PRO A 248 -4.98 4.93 -12.89
N ILE A 249 -4.38 5.70 -11.99
CA ILE A 249 -4.17 5.34 -10.60
C ILE A 249 -5.28 5.94 -9.75
N ILE A 250 -5.89 5.12 -8.90
CA ILE A 250 -7.02 5.54 -8.04
C ILE A 250 -6.74 5.18 -6.61
N SER A 251 -7.00 6.13 -5.71
CA SER A 251 -7.02 5.92 -4.26
C SER A 251 -8.36 6.38 -3.68
N ASP A 252 -8.93 5.60 -2.77
CA ASP A 252 -10.25 5.81 -2.18
C ASP A 252 -10.23 5.78 -0.63
N ALA A 253 -9.05 5.98 -0.03
CA ALA A 253 -8.88 5.83 1.43
C ALA A 253 -9.68 6.88 2.23
N GLU A 254 -9.48 8.16 1.97
CA GLU A 254 -10.19 9.26 2.65
C GLU A 254 -11.05 10.10 1.69
N THR A 255 -10.63 10.18 0.46
CA THR A 255 -11.30 10.85 -0.64
C THR A 255 -11.01 10.09 -1.93
N LEU A 256 -11.78 10.34 -2.97
CA LEU A 256 -11.46 9.79 -4.29
C LEU A 256 -10.41 10.66 -4.95
N ILE A 257 -9.21 10.12 -5.09
CA ILE A 257 -8.14 10.74 -5.86
C ILE A 257 -7.91 9.91 -7.11
N VAL A 258 -7.78 10.58 -8.23
CA VAL A 258 -7.49 9.97 -9.52
C VAL A 258 -6.29 10.66 -10.13
N TRP A 259 -5.28 9.90 -10.51
CA TRP A 259 -4.27 10.36 -11.45
C TRP A 259 -4.58 9.79 -12.83
N ALA A 260 -4.67 10.67 -13.81
CA ALA A 260 -4.94 10.33 -15.20
C ALA A 260 -4.42 11.44 -16.12
N ASN A 261 -3.82 11.10 -17.26
CA ASN A 261 -3.32 12.05 -18.27
C ASN A 261 -2.43 13.14 -17.65
N ASP A 262 -1.41 12.72 -16.91
CA ASP A 262 -0.43 13.58 -16.21
C ASP A 262 -1.06 14.65 -15.30
N THR A 263 -2.22 14.31 -14.73
CA THR A 263 -2.94 15.21 -13.83
C THR A 263 -3.55 14.44 -12.67
N LEU A 264 -3.38 14.95 -11.47
CA LEU A 264 -4.07 14.51 -10.25
C LEU A 264 -5.39 15.26 -10.13
N TYR A 265 -6.46 14.53 -9.83
CA TYR A 265 -7.80 15.05 -9.55
C TYR A 265 -8.27 14.58 -8.19
N ASN A 266 -8.83 15.49 -7.39
CA ASN A 266 -9.54 15.17 -6.16
C ASN A 266 -11.04 15.39 -6.37
N TYR A 267 -11.84 14.44 -5.89
CA TYR A 267 -13.30 14.46 -6.06
C TYR A 267 -14.01 14.60 -4.71
N ASP A 268 -15.09 15.37 -4.70
CA ASP A 268 -16.03 15.41 -3.58
C ASP A 268 -16.95 14.18 -3.55
N LYS A 269 -17.84 14.12 -2.54
CA LYS A 269 -18.80 13.02 -2.38
C LYS A 269 -19.84 12.92 -3.50
N ASN A 270 -20.01 13.99 -4.30
CA ASN A 270 -20.88 14.02 -5.47
C ASN A 270 -20.13 13.71 -6.76
N LEU A 271 -18.86 13.33 -6.65
CA LEU A 271 -17.96 13.07 -7.77
C LEU A 271 -17.68 14.29 -8.66
N HIS A 272 -17.74 15.50 -8.08
CA HIS A 272 -17.25 16.70 -8.74
C HIS A 272 -15.77 16.89 -8.41
N VAL A 273 -14.99 17.34 -9.39
CA VAL A 273 -13.58 17.71 -9.17
C VAL A 273 -13.52 18.97 -8.31
N THR A 274 -12.86 18.85 -7.16
CA THR A 274 -12.64 19.98 -6.23
C THR A 274 -11.25 20.58 -6.35
N PHE A 275 -10.30 19.79 -6.82
CA PHE A 275 -8.92 20.20 -7.01
C PHE A 275 -8.30 19.40 -8.15
N SER A 276 -7.42 20.05 -8.91
CA SER A 276 -6.57 19.34 -9.88
C SER A 276 -5.23 20.05 -10.04
N THR A 277 -4.17 19.26 -10.27
CA THR A 277 -2.84 19.78 -10.54
C THR A 277 -2.08 18.86 -11.49
N PRO A 278 -1.30 19.40 -12.43
CA PRO A 278 -0.39 18.59 -13.25
C PRO A 278 0.59 17.83 -12.35
N LEU A 279 0.80 16.56 -12.67
CA LEU A 279 1.68 15.70 -11.90
C LEU A 279 2.28 14.62 -12.81
N PRO A 280 3.61 14.40 -12.80
CA PRO A 280 4.24 13.28 -13.51
C PRO A 280 3.63 11.94 -13.14
N GLN A 281 4.04 10.89 -13.84
CA GLN A 281 3.53 9.54 -13.60
C GLN A 281 3.65 9.13 -12.13
N VAL A 282 2.57 8.58 -11.60
CA VAL A 282 2.43 8.15 -10.19
C VAL A 282 2.28 6.64 -10.13
N ASN A 283 2.87 5.99 -9.12
CA ASN A 283 2.64 4.57 -8.85
C ASN A 283 1.55 4.35 -7.80
N ASP A 284 1.52 5.19 -6.77
CA ASP A 284 0.50 5.16 -5.72
C ASP A 284 0.38 6.52 -5.04
N MET A 285 -0.76 6.77 -4.37
CA MET A 285 -1.04 8.04 -3.72
C MET A 285 -2.04 7.91 -2.59
N VAL A 286 -1.89 8.76 -1.57
CA VAL A 286 -2.86 8.92 -0.48
C VAL A 286 -3.06 10.41 -0.17
N TYR A 287 -4.21 10.75 0.40
CA TYR A 287 -4.56 12.11 0.79
C TYR A 287 -4.73 12.21 2.30
N ASN A 288 -4.10 13.19 2.90
CA ASN A 288 -4.30 13.57 4.29
C ASN A 288 -5.24 14.76 4.35
N ARG A 289 -6.49 14.50 4.76
CA ARG A 289 -7.53 15.52 4.82
C ARG A 289 -7.23 16.61 5.84
N ASP A 290 -6.70 16.24 7.00
CA ASP A 290 -6.50 17.17 8.12
C ASP A 290 -5.44 18.23 7.80
N LYS A 291 -4.44 17.86 7.04
CA LYS A 291 -3.35 18.74 6.60
C LYS A 291 -3.52 19.27 5.18
N ASN A 292 -4.53 18.83 4.43
CA ASN A 292 -4.75 19.13 3.01
C ASN A 292 -3.49 18.88 2.17
N GLU A 293 -2.88 17.71 2.35
CA GLU A 293 -1.65 17.31 1.67
C GLU A 293 -1.80 15.94 1.00
N TYR A 294 -1.11 15.75 -0.13
CA TYR A 294 -1.04 14.48 -0.82
C TYR A 294 0.35 13.88 -0.62
N TRP A 295 0.38 12.58 -0.38
CA TRP A 295 1.61 11.80 -0.43
C TRP A 295 1.55 10.92 -1.67
N VAL A 296 2.55 11.06 -2.54
CA VAL A 296 2.56 10.44 -3.85
C VAL A 296 3.89 9.78 -4.14
N SER A 297 3.85 8.64 -4.78
CA SER A 297 5.03 7.98 -5.36
C SER A 297 5.16 8.40 -6.81
N ILE A 298 6.15 9.21 -7.13
CA ILE A 298 6.43 9.73 -8.47
C ILE A 298 7.44 8.83 -9.17
N GLU A 299 7.13 8.39 -10.39
CA GLU A 299 8.05 7.66 -11.25
C GLU A 299 9.00 8.62 -11.99
N GLU A 300 10.29 8.32 -11.97
CA GLU A 300 11.33 9.04 -12.73
C GLU A 300 11.58 8.35 -14.08
N TYR A 301 12.12 9.08 -15.06
CA TYR A 301 12.45 8.55 -16.40
C TYR A 301 13.37 7.32 -16.42
N ASN A 302 14.12 7.09 -15.32
CA ASN A 302 15.01 5.94 -15.17
C ASN A 302 14.30 4.69 -14.60
N GLY A 303 12.97 4.73 -14.43
CA GLY A 303 12.16 3.65 -13.86
C GLY A 303 12.22 3.55 -12.32
N ASN A 304 12.96 4.43 -11.66
CA ASN A 304 12.91 4.56 -10.20
C ASN A 304 11.70 5.41 -9.79
N SER A 305 11.22 5.24 -8.57
CA SER A 305 10.23 6.15 -8.00
C SER A 305 10.66 6.63 -6.62
N TYR A 306 10.16 7.77 -6.23
CA TYR A 306 10.38 8.33 -4.90
C TYR A 306 9.08 8.82 -4.29
N LEU A 307 9.01 8.75 -2.96
CA LEU A 307 7.91 9.32 -2.21
C LEU A 307 8.10 10.84 -2.09
N THR A 308 7.05 11.60 -2.32
CA THR A 308 7.03 13.06 -2.13
C THR A 308 5.71 13.53 -1.54
N LYS A 309 5.72 14.71 -1.00
CA LYS A 309 4.54 15.39 -0.46
C LYS A 309 4.16 16.55 -1.38
N LEU A 310 2.86 16.67 -1.69
CA LEU A 310 2.29 17.81 -2.37
C LEU A 310 1.47 18.65 -1.38
N VAL A 311 1.74 19.92 -1.36
CA VAL A 311 0.98 20.92 -0.60
C VAL A 311 0.55 22.02 -1.57
N ASN A 312 -0.76 22.29 -1.65
CA ASN A 312 -1.33 23.27 -2.61
C ASN A 312 -0.91 23.04 -4.07
N GLY A 313 -0.65 21.79 -4.46
CA GLY A 313 -0.25 21.42 -5.82
C GLY A 313 1.26 21.52 -6.09
N GLU A 314 2.05 21.94 -5.13
CA GLU A 314 3.50 22.00 -5.25
C GLU A 314 4.17 20.83 -4.52
N MET A 315 5.14 20.19 -5.18
CA MET A 315 5.97 19.16 -4.55
C MET A 315 6.98 19.81 -3.60
N THR A 316 6.98 19.40 -2.34
CA THR A 316 7.83 20.03 -1.31
C THR A 316 9.12 19.26 -1.10
N ASP A 317 9.07 17.97 -0.81
CA ASP A 317 10.22 17.17 -0.40
C ASP A 317 10.29 15.85 -1.18
N LYS A 318 11.52 15.34 -1.36
CA LYS A 318 11.79 14.05 -1.94
C LYS A 318 12.32 13.12 -0.86
N TYR A 319 11.51 12.15 -0.46
CA TYR A 319 11.89 11.12 0.51
C TYR A 319 12.54 9.95 -0.23
N ARG A 320 13.85 10.02 -0.37
CA ARG A 320 14.71 8.98 -0.94
C ARG A 320 16.05 8.95 -0.22
N GLU A 321 16.78 7.85 -0.33
CA GLU A 321 18.12 7.75 0.20
C GLU A 321 19.03 8.78 -0.49
N ARG A 322 19.53 9.74 0.28
CA ARG A 322 20.61 10.60 -0.20
C ARG A 322 21.89 9.78 -0.14
N TYR A 323 22.34 9.23 -1.25
CA TYR A 323 23.70 8.76 -1.37
C TYR A 323 24.61 9.98 -1.10
N ARG A 324 25.16 10.08 0.12
CA ARG A 324 26.39 10.87 0.27
C ARG A 324 27.42 10.14 -0.56
N ARG A 325 27.79 10.69 -1.71
CA ARG A 325 29.03 10.34 -2.37
C ARG A 325 30.10 10.45 -1.30
N ILE A 326 30.59 9.31 -0.84
CA ILE A 326 31.87 9.25 -0.13
C ILE A 326 32.85 9.60 -1.25
N GLY A 327 33.26 10.87 -1.30
CA GLY A 327 34.33 11.29 -2.18
C GLY A 327 35.56 10.51 -1.75
N TYR A 328 36.01 9.63 -2.61
CA TYR A 328 37.37 9.13 -2.53
C TYR A 328 38.24 10.38 -2.70
N LEU A 329 38.83 10.85 -1.61
CA LEU A 329 40.01 11.73 -1.68
C LEU A 329 41.12 10.83 -2.18
N GLU A 330 41.58 11.08 -3.42
CA GLU A 330 42.86 10.64 -3.92
C GLU A 330 44.02 11.25 -3.08
#